data_38037b7a6e90ada5349516c844152268
#
_entry.id   38037b7a6e90ada5349516c844152268
#
_cell.length_a   1.000
_cell.length_b   1.000
_cell.length_c   1.000
_cell.angle_alpha   90.00
_cell.angle_beta   90.00
_cell.angle_gamma   90.00
#
_symmetry.space_group_name_H-M   'P 1'
#
loop_
_entity.id
_entity.type
_entity.pdbx_description
1 polymer ?
#
loop_
_entity_poly.entity_id
_entity_poly.type
_entity_poly.pdbx_seq_one_letter_code
_entity_poly.pdbx_strand_id
1 'polypeptide(L)'
;MPYRNLVFKGGGVKVLYSVGAMEALEERGVLDSIERVAGVSSGAVLALLTAVDMSVAEIRDFFLKIPFAEEVDAVCLPEETERFFEEYGRYTGEKLLAQLCNLLEKKCGTSSVTFAEMHDLGFMDLYVFATDVTNKKLVQYSWEDTPDYSVVDAVRASASYPFYFVPCRGPNGELLVDGGLLDNYPLWLFDQPQFLPDPDADYNKETLAIHIGTCGEEQTLWTHKDLIFMMQLFNDMHPGVISKRIGDLDFSQVLSGSAEYNDLLGYLMYIFDAGRTAQPRYHHPNFAGEISINTNFVSSNGRVLSTFDLDLSEEVRCELMEHGKKEASKFFEEVCLLETEFCFLPEDPTPNNLL
;
A
#
# COMPACT_ATOMS: atom_id res chain seq x y z
N MET A 1 4.04 25.93 0.15
CA MET A 1 5.24 25.33 -0.51
C MET A 1 4.77 24.23 -1.43
N PRO A 2 5.37 23.98 -2.59
CA PRO A 2 4.95 22.87 -3.46
C PRO A 2 5.31 21.53 -2.80
N TYR A 3 4.40 20.57 -2.82
CA TYR A 3 4.70 19.20 -2.45
C TYR A 3 5.50 18.53 -3.57
N ARG A 4 6.55 17.78 -3.21
CA ARG A 4 7.39 17.04 -4.14
C ARG A 4 7.28 15.52 -3.98
N ASN A 5 6.82 15.07 -2.82
CA ASN A 5 6.71 13.65 -2.49
C ASN A 5 5.26 13.32 -2.18
N LEU A 6 4.79 12.18 -2.66
CA LEU A 6 3.44 11.69 -2.40
C LEU A 6 3.50 10.24 -1.91
N VAL A 7 2.85 9.96 -0.77
CA VAL A 7 2.84 8.63 -0.14
C VAL A 7 1.43 8.06 -0.10
N PHE A 8 1.28 6.83 -0.56
CA PHE A 8 0.02 6.09 -0.56
C PHE A 8 0.04 4.93 0.43
N LYS A 9 -0.87 4.93 1.39
CA LYS A 9 -1.09 3.82 2.30
C LYS A 9 -1.73 2.63 1.57
N GLY A 10 -1.36 1.41 1.96
CA GLY A 10 -2.04 0.20 1.52
C GLY A 10 -3.43 0.03 2.12
N GLY A 11 -4.31 -0.70 1.46
CA GLY A 11 -5.68 -0.91 1.96
C GLY A 11 -6.60 -1.75 1.07
N GLY A 12 -6.06 -2.56 0.16
CA GLY A 12 -6.87 -3.36 -0.77
C GLY A 12 -7.81 -2.49 -1.60
N VAL A 13 -9.09 -2.85 -1.65
CA VAL A 13 -10.11 -2.09 -2.42
C VAL A 13 -10.34 -0.67 -1.89
N LYS A 14 -9.95 -0.37 -0.67
CA LYS A 14 -10.03 0.98 -0.09
C LYS A 14 -9.13 2.00 -0.81
N VAL A 15 -8.21 1.55 -1.67
CA VAL A 15 -7.43 2.44 -2.55
C VAL A 15 -8.31 3.36 -3.39
N LEU A 16 -9.57 2.98 -3.63
CA LEU A 16 -10.56 3.81 -4.34
C LEU A 16 -10.76 5.18 -3.68
N TYR A 17 -10.67 5.27 -2.36
CA TYR A 17 -10.67 6.55 -1.65
C TYR A 17 -9.46 7.43 -2.05
N SER A 18 -8.29 6.80 -2.17
CA SER A 18 -7.06 7.50 -2.59
C SER A 18 -7.16 7.98 -4.04
N VAL A 19 -7.79 7.21 -4.92
CA VAL A 19 -8.06 7.66 -6.30
C VAL A 19 -8.93 8.92 -6.30
N GLY A 20 -9.97 8.97 -5.49
CA GLY A 20 -10.78 10.18 -5.33
C GLY A 20 -9.99 11.36 -4.76
N ALA A 21 -9.09 11.11 -3.81
CA ALA A 21 -8.21 12.16 -3.30
C ALA A 21 -7.30 12.72 -4.40
N MET A 22 -6.79 11.86 -5.30
CA MET A 22 -5.99 12.30 -6.45
C MET A 22 -6.73 13.30 -7.35
N GLU A 23 -8.06 13.15 -7.53
CA GLU A 23 -8.85 14.14 -8.27
C GLU A 23 -8.82 15.52 -7.60
N ALA A 24 -8.91 15.56 -6.25
CA ALA A 24 -8.82 16.81 -5.52
C ALA A 24 -7.42 17.45 -5.57
N LEU A 25 -6.37 16.64 -5.66
CA LEU A 25 -4.99 17.11 -5.85
C LEU A 25 -4.78 17.69 -7.26
N GLU A 26 -5.29 17.00 -8.29
CA GLU A 26 -5.22 17.45 -9.69
C GLU A 26 -5.93 18.78 -9.86
N GLU A 27 -7.17 18.93 -9.35
CA GLU A 27 -7.94 20.18 -9.42
C GLU A 27 -7.21 21.39 -8.80
N ARG A 28 -6.27 21.15 -7.90
CA ARG A 28 -5.47 22.18 -7.22
C ARG A 28 -4.07 22.35 -7.80
N GLY A 29 -3.73 21.60 -8.85
CA GLY A 29 -2.40 21.61 -9.46
C GLY A 29 -1.30 21.07 -8.55
N VAL A 30 -1.64 20.31 -7.51
CA VAL A 30 -0.67 19.74 -6.57
C VAL A 30 0.19 18.68 -7.25
N LEU A 31 -0.43 17.88 -8.14
CA LEU A 31 0.27 16.79 -8.83
C LEU A 31 1.38 17.27 -9.76
N ASP A 32 1.28 18.49 -10.29
CA ASP A 32 2.25 19.06 -11.23
C ASP A 32 3.66 19.23 -10.62
N SER A 33 3.76 19.25 -9.30
CA SER A 33 5.02 19.42 -8.57
C SER A 33 5.57 18.14 -7.95
N ILE A 34 4.84 17.03 -8.05
CA ILE A 34 5.28 15.74 -7.48
C ILE A 34 6.38 15.15 -8.36
N GLU A 35 7.49 14.80 -7.71
CA GLU A 35 8.68 14.20 -8.32
C GLU A 35 8.88 12.74 -7.88
N ARG A 36 8.37 12.40 -6.69
CA ARG A 36 8.58 11.09 -6.05
C ARG A 36 7.28 10.56 -5.51
N VAL A 37 7.04 9.28 -5.72
CA VAL A 37 5.86 8.60 -5.19
C VAL A 37 6.25 7.33 -4.46
N ALA A 38 5.61 7.08 -3.33
CA ALA A 38 5.83 5.87 -2.54
C ALA A 38 4.50 5.18 -2.24
N GLY A 39 4.50 3.85 -2.20
CA GLY A 39 3.31 3.09 -1.85
C GLY A 39 3.57 1.68 -1.40
N VAL A 40 2.58 1.12 -0.70
CA VAL A 40 2.57 -0.25 -0.19
C VAL A 40 1.29 -0.94 -0.62
N SER A 41 1.34 -2.24 -0.96
CA SER A 41 0.15 -3.02 -1.31
C SER A 41 -0.63 -2.38 -2.48
N SER A 42 -1.93 -2.20 -2.36
CA SER A 42 -2.74 -1.46 -3.34
C SER A 42 -2.27 -0.01 -3.54
N GLY A 43 -1.66 0.59 -2.52
CA GLY A 43 -1.00 1.90 -2.62
C GLY A 43 0.23 1.87 -3.53
N ALA A 44 0.96 0.74 -3.62
CA ALA A 44 2.06 0.57 -4.56
C ALA A 44 1.57 0.49 -6.01
N VAL A 45 0.41 -0.13 -6.24
CA VAL A 45 -0.25 -0.11 -7.56
C VAL A 45 -0.58 1.33 -7.95
N LEU A 46 -1.23 2.09 -7.06
CA LEU A 46 -1.57 3.49 -7.32
C LEU A 46 -0.32 4.35 -7.54
N ALA A 47 0.74 4.14 -6.75
CA ALA A 47 2.02 4.82 -6.91
C ALA A 47 2.65 4.55 -8.28
N LEU A 48 2.64 3.29 -8.75
CA LEU A 48 3.12 2.94 -10.09
C LEU A 48 2.33 3.66 -11.19
N LEU A 49 0.99 3.63 -11.11
CA LEU A 49 0.13 4.30 -12.12
C LEU A 49 0.42 5.80 -12.16
N THR A 50 0.64 6.41 -11.01
CA THR A 50 1.01 7.82 -10.89
C THR A 50 2.42 8.07 -11.46
N ALA A 51 3.37 7.22 -11.10
CA ALA A 51 4.77 7.38 -11.53
C ALA A 51 4.96 7.33 -13.04
N VAL A 52 4.18 6.51 -13.76
CA VAL A 52 4.25 6.38 -15.23
C VAL A 52 3.36 7.38 -15.97
N ASP A 53 3.07 8.53 -15.37
CA ASP A 53 2.31 9.61 -15.98
C ASP A 53 0.93 9.20 -16.53
N MET A 54 0.19 8.40 -15.78
CA MET A 54 -1.24 8.26 -16.05
C MET A 54 -1.98 9.48 -15.51
N SER A 55 -2.84 10.06 -16.33
CA SER A 55 -3.78 11.09 -15.85
C SER A 55 -4.70 10.52 -14.77
N VAL A 56 -5.17 11.35 -13.86
CA VAL A 56 -6.10 10.90 -12.80
C VAL A 56 -7.36 10.26 -13.40
N ALA A 57 -7.82 10.76 -14.55
CA ALA A 57 -8.94 10.16 -15.28
C ALA A 57 -8.62 8.73 -15.77
N GLU A 58 -7.42 8.47 -16.27
CA GLU A 58 -6.99 7.12 -16.67
C GLU A 58 -6.86 6.20 -15.45
N ILE A 59 -6.32 6.71 -14.33
CA ILE A 59 -6.23 5.97 -13.06
C ILE A 59 -7.63 5.62 -12.55
N ARG A 60 -8.55 6.58 -12.55
CA ARG A 60 -9.96 6.35 -12.21
C ARG A 60 -10.57 5.26 -13.09
N ASP A 61 -10.42 5.38 -14.38
CA ASP A 61 -10.92 4.43 -15.37
C ASP A 61 -10.33 3.01 -15.16
N PHE A 62 -9.05 2.92 -14.84
CA PHE A 62 -8.39 1.66 -14.48
C PHE A 62 -9.08 0.99 -13.28
N PHE A 63 -9.25 1.73 -12.19
CA PHE A 63 -9.86 1.18 -10.97
C PHE A 63 -11.38 0.96 -11.07
N LEU A 64 -12.08 1.66 -11.95
CA LEU A 64 -13.49 1.38 -12.23
C LEU A 64 -13.68 0.11 -13.05
N LYS A 65 -12.76 -0.15 -13.97
CA LYS A 65 -12.85 -1.30 -14.90
C LYS A 65 -12.19 -2.56 -14.38
N ILE A 66 -11.30 -2.43 -13.39
CA ILE A 66 -10.63 -3.59 -12.83
C ILE A 66 -11.67 -4.48 -12.12
N PRO A 67 -11.87 -5.71 -12.58
CA PRO A 67 -12.80 -6.62 -11.91
C PRO A 67 -12.11 -7.21 -10.69
N PHE A 68 -12.09 -6.47 -9.56
CA PHE A 68 -11.40 -6.91 -8.34
C PHE A 68 -11.72 -8.36 -7.97
N ALA A 69 -12.98 -8.81 -8.17
CA ALA A 69 -13.38 -10.20 -7.94
C ALA A 69 -12.83 -11.17 -9.01
N GLU A 70 -12.62 -10.70 -10.24
CA GLU A 70 -12.07 -11.48 -11.34
C GLU A 70 -10.54 -11.39 -11.41
N GLU A 71 -9.94 -10.41 -10.73
CA GLU A 71 -8.49 -10.34 -10.55
C GLU A 71 -7.95 -11.46 -9.66
N VAL A 72 -8.83 -12.04 -8.84
CA VAL A 72 -8.57 -13.31 -8.22
C VAL A 72 -8.79 -14.41 -9.26
N ASP A 73 -7.76 -15.19 -9.53
CA ASP A 73 -7.85 -16.32 -10.45
C ASP A 73 -8.99 -17.26 -10.01
N ALA A 74 -10.07 -17.32 -10.80
CA ALA A 74 -11.16 -18.23 -10.52
C ALA A 74 -10.71 -19.64 -10.89
N VAL A 75 -10.33 -20.41 -9.89
CA VAL A 75 -9.91 -21.81 -10.05
C VAL A 75 -10.95 -22.74 -9.44
N CYS A 76 -11.06 -23.96 -9.91
CA CYS A 76 -11.90 -24.98 -9.27
C CYS A 76 -11.42 -25.23 -7.84
N LEU A 77 -12.35 -25.30 -6.91
CA LEU A 77 -12.11 -25.47 -5.46
C LEU A 77 -10.99 -26.47 -5.04
N PRO A 78 -10.81 -27.64 -5.70
CA PRO A 78 -9.71 -28.54 -5.37
C PRO A 78 -8.32 -27.92 -5.62
N GLU A 79 -8.15 -27.22 -6.72
CA GLU A 79 -6.86 -26.61 -7.12
C GLU A 79 -6.51 -25.40 -6.24
N GLU A 80 -7.50 -24.60 -5.83
CA GLU A 80 -7.29 -23.52 -4.85
C GLU A 80 -6.83 -24.09 -3.50
N THR A 81 -7.44 -25.19 -3.06
CA THR A 81 -7.09 -25.82 -1.79
C THR A 81 -5.67 -26.41 -1.85
N GLU A 82 -5.31 -27.07 -2.95
CA GLU A 82 -3.97 -27.60 -3.15
C GLU A 82 -2.92 -26.49 -3.16
N ARG A 83 -3.13 -25.45 -3.95
CA ARG A 83 -2.27 -24.26 -4.01
C ARG A 83 -2.08 -23.61 -2.64
N PHE A 84 -3.17 -23.48 -1.88
CA PHE A 84 -3.09 -22.90 -0.54
C PHE A 84 -2.14 -23.64 0.39
N PHE A 85 -2.14 -24.99 0.33
CA PHE A 85 -1.27 -25.80 1.18
C PHE A 85 0.15 -25.94 0.62
N GLU A 86 0.33 -25.91 -0.68
CA GLU A 86 1.63 -26.15 -1.32
C GLU A 86 2.38 -24.85 -1.65
N GLU A 87 1.63 -23.78 -2.00
CA GLU A 87 2.19 -22.51 -2.42
C GLU A 87 1.84 -21.35 -1.46
N TYR A 88 1.15 -21.63 -0.36
CA TYR A 88 0.85 -20.69 0.73
C TYR A 88 -0.08 -19.53 0.35
N GLY A 89 -0.84 -19.66 -0.73
CA GLY A 89 -1.78 -18.66 -1.21
C GLY A 89 -2.94 -19.25 -1.99
N ARG A 90 -4.09 -18.59 -1.90
CA ARG A 90 -5.29 -19.03 -2.63
C ARG A 90 -5.20 -18.67 -4.11
N TYR A 91 -4.70 -17.49 -4.44
CA TYR A 91 -4.65 -16.95 -5.79
C TYR A 91 -3.22 -16.68 -6.24
N THR A 92 -2.93 -16.91 -7.52
CA THR A 92 -1.60 -16.67 -8.06
C THR A 92 -1.28 -15.19 -8.21
N GLY A 93 -2.29 -14.33 -8.44
CA GLY A 93 -2.15 -12.92 -8.74
C GLY A 93 -1.59 -12.63 -10.14
N GLU A 94 -1.57 -13.62 -11.02
CA GLU A 94 -1.07 -13.45 -12.40
C GLU A 94 -1.90 -12.48 -13.23
N LYS A 95 -3.21 -12.35 -12.94
CA LYS A 95 -4.06 -11.39 -13.65
C LYS A 95 -3.65 -9.95 -13.37
N LEU A 96 -3.43 -9.61 -12.10
CA LEU A 96 -2.90 -8.30 -11.72
C LEU A 96 -1.53 -8.07 -12.39
N LEU A 97 -0.64 -9.06 -12.30
CA LEU A 97 0.68 -8.99 -12.94
C LEU A 97 0.56 -8.71 -14.44
N ALA A 98 -0.30 -9.46 -15.15
CA ALA A 98 -0.51 -9.28 -16.59
C ALA A 98 -1.05 -7.88 -16.95
N GLN A 99 -1.94 -7.31 -16.12
CA GLN A 99 -2.45 -5.95 -16.35
C GLN A 99 -1.34 -4.90 -16.17
N LEU A 100 -0.52 -5.03 -15.13
CA LEU A 100 0.62 -4.15 -14.90
C LEU A 100 1.69 -4.30 -16.00
N CYS A 101 1.98 -5.53 -16.46
CA CYS A 101 2.84 -5.78 -17.60
C CYS A 101 2.34 -5.08 -18.87
N ASN A 102 1.05 -5.22 -19.18
CA ASN A 102 0.45 -4.57 -20.34
C ASN A 102 0.50 -3.03 -20.25
N LEU A 103 0.39 -2.49 -19.04
CA LEU A 103 0.52 -1.06 -18.81
C LEU A 103 1.96 -0.60 -19.06
N LEU A 104 2.94 -1.26 -18.47
CA LEU A 104 4.36 -0.91 -18.62
C LEU A 104 4.83 -1.09 -20.06
N GLU A 105 4.37 -2.11 -20.77
CA GLU A 105 4.65 -2.27 -22.20
C GLU A 105 4.20 -1.04 -23.01
N LYS A 106 3.03 -0.47 -22.69
CA LYS A 106 2.50 0.72 -23.36
C LYS A 106 3.23 2.01 -22.97
N LYS A 107 3.62 2.16 -21.70
CA LYS A 107 4.21 3.40 -21.17
C LYS A 107 5.73 3.45 -21.30
N CYS A 108 6.40 2.30 -21.13
CA CYS A 108 7.86 2.19 -21.08
C CYS A 108 8.44 1.44 -22.30
N GLY A 109 7.60 0.81 -23.14
CA GLY A 109 8.05 0.01 -24.29
C GLY A 109 8.53 -1.40 -23.92
N THR A 110 8.45 -1.78 -22.64
CA THR A 110 8.73 -3.12 -22.13
C THR A 110 7.94 -3.38 -20.85
N SER A 111 7.47 -4.62 -20.69
CA SER A 111 6.75 -5.05 -19.50
C SER A 111 7.66 -5.32 -18.31
N SER A 112 8.96 -5.51 -18.56
CA SER A 112 9.97 -5.86 -17.54
C SER A 112 10.91 -4.69 -17.23
N VAL A 113 10.43 -3.44 -17.37
CA VAL A 113 11.22 -2.23 -17.07
C VAL A 113 11.76 -2.30 -15.64
N THR A 114 13.05 -1.99 -15.48
CA THR A 114 13.71 -1.90 -14.19
C THR A 114 13.52 -0.50 -13.57
N PHE A 115 13.81 -0.35 -12.29
CA PHE A 115 13.74 0.94 -11.62
C PHE A 115 14.70 1.97 -12.24
N ALA A 116 15.92 1.55 -12.62
CA ALA A 116 16.88 2.43 -13.31
C ALA A 116 16.37 2.84 -14.69
N GLU A 117 15.87 1.90 -15.49
CA GLU A 117 15.32 2.20 -16.81
C GLU A 117 14.11 3.15 -16.73
N MET A 118 13.24 2.97 -15.73
CA MET A 118 12.10 3.85 -15.51
C MET A 118 12.54 5.27 -15.13
N HIS A 119 13.55 5.40 -14.27
CA HIS A 119 14.17 6.69 -13.92
C HIS A 119 14.83 7.35 -15.15
N ASP A 120 15.60 6.60 -15.97
CA ASP A 120 16.25 7.09 -17.18
C ASP A 120 15.27 7.56 -18.26
N LEU A 121 14.05 6.98 -18.27
CA LEU A 121 12.95 7.43 -19.14
C LEU A 121 12.34 8.76 -18.66
N GLY A 122 12.71 9.26 -17.49
CA GLY A 122 12.25 10.54 -16.93
C GLY A 122 10.90 10.47 -16.23
N PHE A 123 10.44 9.28 -15.85
CA PHE A 123 9.28 9.11 -15.00
C PHE A 123 9.57 9.53 -13.56
N MET A 124 8.51 9.69 -12.74
CA MET A 124 8.68 9.99 -11.30
C MET A 124 9.44 8.86 -10.61
N ASP A 125 10.25 9.20 -9.60
CA ASP A 125 10.92 8.21 -8.77
C ASP A 125 9.89 7.42 -7.96
N LEU A 126 9.89 6.10 -8.15
CA LEU A 126 8.96 5.19 -7.51
C LEU A 126 9.64 4.41 -6.37
N TYR A 127 8.97 4.38 -5.22
CA TYR A 127 9.39 3.62 -4.03
C TYR A 127 8.30 2.62 -3.66
N VAL A 128 8.68 1.35 -3.65
CA VAL A 128 7.78 0.23 -3.35
C VAL A 128 8.33 -0.58 -2.19
N PHE A 129 7.46 -1.08 -1.32
CA PHE A 129 7.88 -1.85 -0.14
C PHE A 129 7.21 -3.22 -0.12
N ALA A 130 8.01 -4.25 0.13
CA ALA A 130 7.53 -5.60 0.40
C ALA A 130 8.16 -6.15 1.69
N THR A 131 7.60 -7.20 2.23
CA THR A 131 8.14 -7.90 3.38
C THR A 131 8.87 -9.16 2.94
N ASP A 132 10.16 -9.25 3.22
CA ASP A 132 10.93 -10.47 3.14
C ASP A 132 10.71 -11.27 4.44
N VAL A 133 9.81 -12.23 4.39
CA VAL A 133 9.46 -13.04 5.57
C VAL A 133 10.57 -14.02 5.92
N THR A 134 11.38 -14.44 4.95
CA THR A 134 12.53 -15.34 5.18
C THR A 134 13.57 -14.68 6.07
N ASN A 135 13.91 -13.42 5.79
CA ASN A 135 14.88 -12.65 6.53
C ASN A 135 14.25 -11.67 7.56
N LYS A 136 12.92 -11.66 7.68
CA LYS A 136 12.15 -10.84 8.64
C LYS A 136 12.44 -9.35 8.54
N LYS A 137 12.46 -8.80 7.33
CA LYS A 137 12.80 -7.39 7.08
C LYS A 137 11.89 -6.77 6.04
N LEU A 138 11.69 -5.47 6.18
CA LEU A 138 11.11 -4.65 5.12
C LEU A 138 12.15 -4.48 4.01
N VAL A 139 11.73 -4.69 2.77
CA VAL A 139 12.54 -4.47 1.57
C VAL A 139 11.99 -3.24 0.85
N GLN A 140 12.85 -2.30 0.57
CA GLN A 140 12.58 -1.12 -0.26
C GLN A 140 13.10 -1.38 -1.67
N TYR A 141 12.28 -1.05 -2.66
CA TYR A 141 12.62 -1.08 -4.07
C TYR A 141 12.58 0.34 -4.61
N SER A 142 13.67 0.77 -5.21
CA SER A 142 13.82 2.09 -5.84
C SER A 142 14.97 2.05 -6.85
N TRP A 143 15.11 3.10 -7.62
CA TRP A 143 16.24 3.21 -8.55
C TRP A 143 17.59 3.37 -7.82
N GLU A 144 17.60 3.91 -6.59
CA GLU A 144 18.82 4.05 -5.77
C GLU A 144 19.23 2.72 -5.13
N ASP A 145 18.27 1.95 -4.59
CA ASP A 145 18.57 0.75 -3.79
C ASP A 145 18.60 -0.54 -4.60
N THR A 146 17.73 -0.62 -5.62
CA THR A 146 17.53 -1.84 -6.42
C THR A 146 17.37 -1.51 -7.91
N PRO A 147 18.34 -0.81 -8.54
CA PRO A 147 18.23 -0.27 -9.89
C PRO A 147 17.84 -1.33 -10.94
N ASP A 148 18.39 -2.51 -10.83
CA ASP A 148 18.20 -3.61 -11.79
C ASP A 148 16.97 -4.48 -11.50
N TYR A 149 16.19 -4.19 -10.44
CA TYR A 149 15.02 -4.97 -10.11
C TYR A 149 13.82 -4.55 -11.00
N SER A 150 12.99 -5.54 -11.37
CA SER A 150 11.79 -5.29 -12.17
C SER A 150 10.73 -4.53 -11.36
N VAL A 151 10.23 -3.43 -11.91
CA VAL A 151 9.20 -2.60 -11.28
C VAL A 151 7.91 -3.39 -11.06
N VAL A 152 7.49 -4.16 -12.05
CA VAL A 152 6.25 -4.93 -11.95
C VAL A 152 6.36 -6.03 -10.89
N ASP A 153 7.52 -6.67 -10.75
CA ASP A 153 7.74 -7.72 -9.76
C ASP A 153 7.75 -7.13 -8.34
N ALA A 154 8.33 -5.96 -8.15
CA ALA A 154 8.30 -5.24 -6.87
C ALA A 154 6.86 -4.89 -6.45
N VAL A 155 6.07 -4.33 -7.37
CA VAL A 155 4.67 -3.98 -7.11
C VAL A 155 3.82 -5.24 -6.85
N ARG A 156 4.07 -6.32 -7.61
CA ARG A 156 3.40 -7.61 -7.38
C ARG A 156 3.75 -8.17 -6.01
N ALA A 157 5.03 -8.14 -5.59
CA ALA A 157 5.45 -8.57 -4.27
C ALA A 157 4.81 -7.73 -3.17
N SER A 158 4.80 -6.40 -3.35
CA SER A 158 4.15 -5.46 -2.42
C SER A 158 2.66 -5.72 -2.22
N ALA A 159 1.96 -6.18 -3.27
CA ALA A 159 0.53 -6.50 -3.23
C ALA A 159 0.22 -7.97 -2.89
N SER A 160 1.23 -8.77 -2.51
CA SER A 160 1.07 -10.19 -2.18
C SER A 160 0.58 -10.40 -0.76
N TYR A 161 -0.71 -10.05 -0.50
CA TYR A 161 -1.28 -10.24 0.84
C TYR A 161 -1.21 -11.72 1.26
N PRO A 162 -0.60 -12.02 2.44
CA PRO A 162 -0.35 -13.38 2.88
C PRO A 162 -1.61 -14.24 2.88
N PHE A 163 -1.47 -15.50 2.45
CA PHE A 163 -2.54 -16.50 2.32
C PHE A 163 -3.61 -16.18 1.28
N TYR A 164 -3.80 -14.92 0.93
CA TYR A 164 -4.68 -14.51 -0.15
C TYR A 164 -4.01 -14.72 -1.51
N PHE A 165 -2.82 -14.14 -1.67
CA PHE A 165 -1.98 -14.38 -2.84
C PHE A 165 -0.79 -15.30 -2.50
N VAL A 166 -0.37 -16.09 -3.48
CA VAL A 166 0.89 -16.83 -3.43
C VAL A 166 2.04 -15.84 -3.23
N PRO A 167 2.95 -16.07 -2.26
CA PRO A 167 4.12 -15.25 -2.07
C PRO A 167 4.98 -15.17 -3.33
N CYS A 168 5.57 -14.01 -3.59
CA CYS A 168 6.59 -13.89 -4.62
C CYS A 168 7.93 -14.46 -4.12
N ARG A 169 8.79 -14.88 -5.06
CA ARG A 169 10.17 -15.28 -4.73
C ARG A 169 11.13 -14.22 -5.20
N GLY A 170 11.95 -13.77 -4.27
CA GLY A 170 13.04 -12.86 -4.57
C GLY A 170 14.22 -13.58 -5.28
N PRO A 171 15.24 -12.82 -5.71
CA PRO A 171 16.35 -13.33 -6.50
C PRO A 171 17.16 -14.46 -5.85
N ASN A 172 17.19 -14.52 -4.52
CA ASN A 172 17.92 -15.54 -3.77
C ASN A 172 16.98 -16.61 -3.19
N GLY A 173 15.72 -16.67 -3.64
CA GLY A 173 14.72 -17.62 -3.20
C GLY A 173 13.97 -17.21 -1.93
N GLU A 174 14.21 -16.01 -1.39
CA GLU A 174 13.45 -15.45 -0.26
C GLU A 174 11.97 -15.34 -0.60
N LEU A 175 11.11 -15.51 0.41
CA LEU A 175 9.67 -15.34 0.27
C LEU A 175 9.31 -13.88 0.54
N LEU A 176 8.70 -13.27 -0.47
CA LEU A 176 8.25 -11.88 -0.44
C LEU A 176 6.73 -11.83 -0.37
N VAL A 177 6.23 -11.06 0.58
CA VAL A 177 4.79 -10.81 0.77
C VAL A 177 4.52 -9.30 0.88
N ASP A 178 3.24 -8.96 1.03
CA ASP A 178 2.77 -7.59 1.16
C ASP A 178 3.59 -6.79 2.20
N GLY A 179 4.01 -5.60 1.80
CA GLY A 179 4.78 -4.71 2.66
C GLY A 179 4.02 -4.29 3.91
N GLY A 180 2.70 -4.26 3.83
CA GLY A 180 1.80 -3.92 4.95
C GLY A 180 1.91 -4.86 6.14
N LEU A 181 2.56 -6.02 6.00
CA LEU A 181 2.87 -6.88 7.14
C LEU A 181 3.83 -6.21 8.14
N LEU A 182 4.80 -5.43 7.67
CA LEU A 182 5.79 -4.74 8.50
C LEU A 182 5.58 -3.23 8.56
N ASP A 183 5.17 -2.62 7.45
CA ASP A 183 4.93 -1.19 7.37
C ASP A 183 3.97 -0.89 6.20
N ASN A 184 2.74 -0.51 6.52
CA ASN A 184 1.71 -0.24 5.53
C ASN A 184 1.64 1.23 5.09
N TYR A 185 2.49 2.10 5.68
CA TYR A 185 2.46 3.54 5.43
C TYR A 185 3.83 4.19 5.68
N PRO A 186 4.76 4.12 4.72
CA PRO A 186 6.17 4.47 4.92
C PRO A 186 6.43 5.98 4.83
N LEU A 187 5.78 6.80 5.65
CA LEU A 187 5.98 8.26 5.69
C LEU A 187 7.43 8.66 6.00
N TRP A 188 8.09 7.88 6.86
CA TRP A 188 9.48 8.09 7.26
C TRP A 188 10.47 8.10 6.08
N LEU A 189 10.06 7.55 4.94
CA LEU A 189 10.94 7.45 3.75
C LEU A 189 11.52 8.82 3.39
N PHE A 190 10.67 9.80 3.25
CA PHE A 190 11.07 11.12 2.78
C PHE A 190 11.61 12.04 3.90
N ASP A 191 11.63 11.56 5.14
CA ASP A 191 12.31 12.23 6.27
C ASP A 191 13.80 11.84 6.35
N GLN A 192 14.28 10.96 5.47
CA GLN A 192 15.69 10.60 5.40
C GLN A 192 16.51 11.78 4.86
N PRO A 193 17.79 11.94 5.32
CA PRO A 193 18.60 13.12 5.02
C PRO A 193 18.75 13.46 3.53
N GLN A 194 18.74 12.45 2.65
CA GLN A 194 18.86 12.66 1.20
C GLN A 194 17.65 13.34 0.56
N PHE A 195 16.48 13.30 1.23
CA PHE A 195 15.23 13.88 0.73
C PHE A 195 14.85 15.19 1.41
N LEU A 196 15.53 15.54 2.52
CA LEU A 196 15.24 16.77 3.24
C LEU A 196 15.72 17.99 2.45
N PRO A 197 14.83 18.96 2.16
CA PRO A 197 15.26 20.21 1.51
C PRO A 197 16.12 21.06 2.43
N ASP A 198 15.97 20.91 3.76
CA ASP A 198 16.78 21.53 4.81
C ASP A 198 17.37 20.39 5.65
N PRO A 199 18.72 20.23 5.68
CA PRO A 199 19.38 19.18 6.46
C PRO A 199 19.14 19.27 7.98
N ASP A 200 18.74 20.44 8.47
CA ASP A 200 18.45 20.65 9.90
C ASP A 200 16.95 20.45 10.22
N ALA A 201 16.13 20.09 9.23
CA ALA A 201 14.73 19.84 9.44
C ALA A 201 14.48 18.45 10.09
N ASP A 202 13.54 18.38 11.03
CA ASP A 202 13.16 17.15 11.68
C ASP A 202 12.31 16.22 10.78
N TYR A 203 11.64 16.79 9.77
CA TYR A 203 10.83 16.06 8.78
C TYR A 203 10.67 16.85 7.49
N ASN A 204 10.28 16.15 6.42
CA ASN A 204 10.13 16.75 5.09
C ASN A 204 8.74 17.40 4.91
N LYS A 205 8.70 18.73 4.87
CA LYS A 205 7.47 19.51 4.67
C LYS A 205 6.95 19.48 3.22
N GLU A 206 7.76 19.00 2.27
CA GLU A 206 7.38 18.83 0.87
C GLU A 206 6.72 17.45 0.64
N THR A 207 6.47 16.67 1.69
CA THR A 207 5.77 15.39 1.62
C THR A 207 4.28 15.59 1.87
N LEU A 208 3.47 15.06 0.96
CA LEU A 208 2.04 14.87 1.09
C LEU A 208 1.75 13.38 1.19
N ALA A 209 0.80 13.00 2.02
CA ALA A 209 0.49 11.60 2.21
C ALA A 209 -1.02 11.37 2.30
N ILE A 210 -1.49 10.27 1.71
CA ILE A 210 -2.89 9.88 1.74
C ILE A 210 -3.05 8.67 2.66
N HIS A 211 -3.64 8.92 3.81
CA HIS A 211 -3.99 7.92 4.80
C HIS A 211 -5.45 7.47 4.62
N ILE A 212 -5.65 6.18 4.46
CA ILE A 212 -6.97 5.55 4.43
C ILE A 212 -7.12 4.65 5.65
N GLY A 213 -8.13 4.91 6.48
CA GLY A 213 -8.33 4.14 7.73
C GLY A 213 -9.38 4.76 8.63
N THR A 214 -9.60 4.15 9.78
CA THR A 214 -10.42 4.72 10.85
C THR A 214 -9.54 5.56 11.77
N CYS A 215 -10.06 6.68 12.26
CA CYS A 215 -9.34 7.51 13.21
C CYS A 215 -8.97 6.68 14.46
N GLY A 216 -7.67 6.59 14.78
CA GLY A 216 -7.16 5.80 15.91
C GLY A 216 -6.84 4.33 15.61
N GLU A 217 -6.97 3.86 14.36
CA GLU A 217 -6.32 2.59 13.98
C GLU A 217 -4.81 2.78 13.97
N GLU A 218 -4.13 1.99 14.80
CA GLU A 218 -2.67 1.91 14.79
C GLU A 218 -2.20 1.51 13.38
N GLN A 219 -1.12 2.10 12.93
CA GLN A 219 -0.55 1.88 11.59
C GLN A 219 0.03 0.48 11.40
N THR A 220 -0.14 -0.33 12.38
CA THR A 220 0.52 -1.61 12.50
C THR A 220 -0.35 -2.75 12.05
N LEU A 221 0.29 -3.54 11.21
CA LEU A 221 0.45 -4.96 11.50
C LEU A 221 -0.87 -5.73 11.52
N TRP A 222 -0.80 -6.88 11.03
CA TRP A 222 -1.78 -7.95 11.22
C TRP A 222 -2.54 -7.77 12.51
N THR A 223 -3.75 -7.26 12.39
CA THR A 223 -4.66 -7.03 13.49
C THR A 223 -5.43 -8.32 13.78
N HIS A 224 -6.14 -8.33 14.89
CA HIS A 224 -7.10 -9.41 15.17
C HIS A 224 -8.13 -9.60 14.02
N LYS A 225 -8.42 -8.54 13.26
CA LYS A 225 -9.31 -8.58 12.08
C LYS A 225 -8.68 -9.36 10.92
N ASP A 226 -7.38 -9.24 10.72
CA ASP A 226 -6.67 -9.97 9.66
C ASP A 226 -6.59 -11.46 10.01
N LEU A 227 -6.43 -11.79 11.28
CA LEU A 227 -6.52 -13.17 11.75
C LEU A 227 -7.93 -13.76 11.54
N ILE A 228 -8.98 -12.98 11.86
CA ILE A 228 -10.37 -13.37 11.61
C ILE A 228 -10.63 -13.53 10.11
N PHE A 229 -10.13 -12.62 9.29
CA PHE A 229 -10.22 -12.72 7.83
C PHE A 229 -9.55 -14.00 7.32
N MET A 230 -8.36 -14.32 7.81
CA MET A 230 -7.69 -15.58 7.49
C MET A 230 -8.52 -16.79 7.90
N MET A 231 -9.08 -16.78 9.11
CA MET A 231 -9.96 -17.87 9.57
C MET A 231 -11.22 -17.97 8.71
N GLN A 232 -11.77 -16.87 8.20
CA GLN A 232 -12.86 -16.84 7.25
C GLN A 232 -12.44 -17.40 5.89
N LEU A 233 -11.28 -16.99 5.39
CA LEU A 233 -10.69 -17.52 4.16
C LEU A 233 -10.52 -19.06 4.26
N PHE A 234 -10.08 -19.55 5.40
CA PHE A 234 -10.03 -20.99 5.70
C PHE A 234 -11.40 -21.65 5.74
N ASN A 235 -12.42 -21.00 6.32
CA ASN A 235 -13.78 -21.53 6.39
C ASN A 235 -14.49 -21.60 5.04
N ASP A 236 -14.18 -20.65 4.14
CA ASP A 236 -14.75 -20.59 2.79
C ASP A 236 -14.16 -21.65 1.85
N MET A 237 -12.97 -22.16 2.19
CA MET A 237 -12.41 -23.36 1.58
C MET A 237 -13.03 -24.59 2.27
N HIS A 238 -13.31 -25.66 1.55
CA HIS A 238 -14.04 -26.86 2.00
C HIS A 238 -13.69 -27.30 3.45
N PRO A 239 -14.59 -27.14 4.43
CA PRO A 239 -14.29 -27.38 5.85
C PRO A 239 -13.80 -28.81 6.15
N GLY A 240 -14.25 -29.82 5.36
CA GLY A 240 -13.84 -31.20 5.54
C GLY A 240 -12.43 -31.51 5.06
N VAL A 241 -11.89 -30.77 4.09
CA VAL A 241 -10.52 -30.96 3.59
C VAL A 241 -9.54 -30.26 4.51
N ILE A 242 -9.90 -29.07 4.97
CA ILE A 242 -9.06 -28.27 5.87
C ILE A 242 -8.91 -28.92 7.23
N SER A 243 -10.01 -29.36 7.85
CA SER A 243 -9.94 -30.02 9.16
C SER A 243 -9.12 -31.32 9.12
N LYS A 244 -9.13 -32.05 8.00
CA LYS A 244 -8.28 -33.22 7.82
C LYS A 244 -6.82 -32.83 7.66
N ARG A 245 -6.47 -31.91 6.78
CA ARG A 245 -5.08 -31.48 6.55
C ARG A 245 -4.47 -30.73 7.73
N ILE A 246 -5.25 -29.89 8.43
CA ILE A 246 -4.80 -29.25 9.68
C ILE A 246 -4.62 -30.28 10.79
N GLY A 247 -5.46 -31.34 10.85
CA GLY A 247 -5.31 -32.44 11.79
C GLY A 247 -4.07 -33.29 11.57
N ASP A 248 -3.53 -33.28 10.35
CA ASP A 248 -2.30 -33.97 9.99
C ASP A 248 -1.04 -33.12 10.26
N LEU A 249 -1.17 -31.83 10.63
CA LEU A 249 -0.04 -30.95 10.95
C LEU A 249 0.49 -31.19 12.36
N ASP A 250 1.80 -31.38 12.49
CA ASP A 250 2.46 -31.58 13.78
C ASP A 250 2.78 -30.23 14.47
N PHE A 251 1.80 -29.72 15.20
CA PHE A 251 1.95 -28.47 15.97
C PHE A 251 3.01 -28.53 17.06
N SER A 252 3.51 -29.72 17.44
CA SER A 252 4.57 -29.84 18.44
C SER A 252 5.90 -29.25 17.96
N GLN A 253 6.18 -29.36 16.67
CA GLN A 253 7.38 -28.78 16.05
C GLN A 253 7.35 -27.25 16.03
N VAL A 254 6.16 -26.67 15.90
CA VAL A 254 5.93 -25.22 15.97
C VAL A 254 6.21 -24.68 17.38
N LEU A 255 5.65 -25.38 18.38
CA LEU A 255 5.81 -24.99 19.78
C LEU A 255 7.24 -25.13 20.29
N SER A 256 8.03 -26.05 19.69
CA SER A 256 9.43 -26.25 20.00
C SER A 256 10.38 -25.28 19.28
N GLY A 257 9.90 -24.49 18.31
CA GLY A 257 10.72 -23.61 17.47
C GLY A 257 11.63 -24.36 16.49
N SER A 258 11.40 -25.66 16.28
CA SER A 258 12.19 -26.53 15.42
C SER A 258 11.53 -26.81 14.06
N ALA A 259 10.40 -26.17 13.74
CA ALA A 259 9.73 -26.34 12.47
C ALA A 259 10.64 -25.85 11.32
N GLU A 260 11.02 -26.76 10.42
CA GLU A 260 11.55 -26.36 9.12
C GLU A 260 10.41 -25.75 8.30
N TYR A 261 10.65 -24.59 7.74
CA TYR A 261 9.66 -23.74 7.08
C TYR A 261 9.25 -24.22 5.67
N ASN A 262 9.07 -25.51 5.53
CA ASN A 262 8.77 -26.14 4.24
C ASN A 262 7.29 -26.53 4.09
N ASP A 263 6.45 -26.13 5.04
CA ASP A 263 5.02 -26.38 5.02
C ASP A 263 4.20 -25.13 5.39
N LEU A 264 2.89 -25.20 5.24
CA LEU A 264 1.95 -24.12 5.54
C LEU A 264 2.08 -23.61 6.99
N LEU A 265 2.38 -24.51 7.93
CA LEU A 265 2.52 -24.19 9.34
C LEU A 265 3.80 -23.38 9.59
N GLY A 266 4.89 -23.78 8.96
CA GLY A 266 6.14 -23.03 8.96
C GLY A 266 5.96 -21.64 8.36
N TYR A 267 5.26 -21.54 7.22
CA TYR A 267 4.95 -20.24 6.61
C TYR A 267 4.09 -19.35 7.53
N LEU A 268 3.07 -19.91 8.19
CA LEU A 268 2.28 -19.19 9.19
C LEU A 268 3.17 -18.63 10.30
N MET A 269 4.12 -19.42 10.80
CA MET A 269 5.05 -18.98 11.84
C MET A 269 6.00 -17.88 11.36
N TYR A 270 6.45 -17.92 10.09
CA TYR A 270 7.22 -16.84 9.49
C TYR A 270 6.46 -15.53 9.49
N ILE A 271 5.19 -15.56 9.07
CA ILE A 271 4.32 -14.38 9.05
C ILE A 271 4.16 -13.81 10.46
N PHE A 272 3.86 -14.65 11.45
CA PHE A 272 3.74 -14.21 12.84
C PHE A 272 5.04 -13.66 13.42
N ASP A 273 6.16 -14.31 13.15
CA ASP A 273 7.47 -13.89 13.64
C ASP A 273 7.90 -12.57 12.97
N ALA A 274 7.71 -12.43 11.66
CA ALA A 274 7.98 -11.19 10.96
C ALA A 274 7.14 -10.04 11.55
N GLY A 275 5.83 -10.25 11.70
CA GLY A 275 4.95 -9.25 12.32
C GLY A 275 5.36 -8.88 13.75
N ARG A 276 5.82 -9.84 14.57
CA ARG A 276 6.29 -9.59 15.93
C ARG A 276 7.61 -8.82 16.01
N THR A 277 8.46 -8.94 14.99
CA THR A 277 9.75 -8.23 14.90
C THR A 277 9.61 -6.86 14.25
N ALA A 278 8.45 -6.55 13.70
CA ALA A 278 8.18 -5.24 13.14
C ALA A 278 8.38 -4.17 14.20
N GLN A 279 9.20 -3.20 13.86
CA GLN A 279 9.34 -1.99 14.68
C GLN A 279 8.45 -0.92 14.08
N PRO A 280 7.50 -0.36 14.87
CA PRO A 280 6.74 0.78 14.41
C PRO A 280 7.69 1.90 14.01
N ARG A 281 7.63 2.33 12.76
CA ARG A 281 8.37 3.49 12.30
C ARG A 281 7.45 4.69 12.48
N TYR A 282 7.78 5.53 13.44
CA TYR A 282 6.94 6.66 13.81
C TYR A 282 7.10 7.81 12.83
N HIS A 283 5.98 8.45 12.52
CA HIS A 283 5.98 9.74 11.84
C HIS A 283 6.35 10.85 12.82
N HIS A 284 6.88 11.93 12.27
CA HIS A 284 7.08 13.12 13.08
C HIS A 284 5.71 13.60 13.63
N PRO A 285 5.58 13.84 14.96
CA PRO A 285 4.28 14.19 15.55
C PRO A 285 3.66 15.49 15.02
N ASN A 286 4.49 16.34 14.40
CA ASN A 286 4.04 17.61 13.80
C ASN A 286 3.89 17.52 12.27
N PHE A 287 3.84 16.30 11.69
CA PHE A 287 3.62 16.13 10.27
C PHE A 287 2.22 16.63 9.88
N ALA A 288 2.16 17.69 9.08
CA ALA A 288 0.93 18.36 8.69
C ALA A 288 0.46 18.03 7.25
N GLY A 289 1.25 17.24 6.52
CA GLY A 289 0.99 16.88 5.13
C GLY A 289 0.13 15.62 4.96
N GLU A 290 -0.73 15.27 5.93
CA GLU A 290 -1.55 14.06 5.86
C GLU A 290 -3.00 14.35 5.51
N ILE A 291 -3.45 13.84 4.37
CA ILE A 291 -4.88 13.75 4.02
C ILE A 291 -5.42 12.46 4.64
N SER A 292 -6.13 12.58 5.75
CA SER A 292 -6.71 11.43 6.45
C SER A 292 -8.16 11.19 6.01
N ILE A 293 -8.41 10.05 5.36
CA ILE A 293 -9.72 9.67 4.84
C ILE A 293 -10.33 8.60 5.73
N ASN A 294 -11.44 8.95 6.39
CA ASN A 294 -12.17 8.02 7.25
C ASN A 294 -12.92 6.98 6.42
N THR A 295 -12.55 5.71 6.55
CA THR A 295 -13.13 4.58 5.82
C THR A 295 -14.35 3.95 6.49
N ASN A 296 -14.88 4.52 7.58
CA ASN A 296 -16.19 4.16 8.15
C ASN A 296 -17.39 4.70 7.34
N PHE A 297 -17.12 5.14 6.12
CA PHE A 297 -18.17 5.56 5.18
C PHE A 297 -19.12 4.41 4.89
N VAL A 298 -20.43 4.68 5.01
CA VAL A 298 -21.49 3.73 4.70
C VAL A 298 -21.94 3.98 3.27
N SER A 299 -21.66 3.05 2.37
CA SER A 299 -22.06 3.15 0.97
C SER A 299 -23.58 2.97 0.78
N SER A 300 -24.10 3.27 -0.40
CA SER A 300 -25.53 3.18 -0.75
C SER A 300 -26.15 1.81 -0.51
N ASN A 301 -25.32 0.75 -0.56
CA ASN A 301 -25.74 -0.62 -0.23
C ASN A 301 -25.84 -0.91 1.28
N GLY A 302 -25.60 0.10 2.15
CA GLY A 302 -25.70 0.00 3.60
C GLY A 302 -24.51 -0.69 4.29
N ARG A 303 -23.38 -0.86 3.61
CA ARG A 303 -22.19 -1.52 4.15
C ARG A 303 -21.06 -0.53 4.40
N VAL A 304 -20.32 -0.75 5.48
CA VAL A 304 -18.95 -0.26 5.66
C VAL A 304 -18.03 -1.28 5.03
N LEU A 305 -17.15 -0.83 4.13
CA LEU A 305 -16.33 -1.73 3.35
C LEU A 305 -15.14 -2.27 4.14
N SER A 306 -14.90 -3.56 3.99
CA SER A 306 -13.65 -4.19 4.39
C SER A 306 -12.59 -4.06 3.28
N THR A 307 -11.35 -4.32 3.62
CA THR A 307 -10.22 -4.32 2.67
C THR A 307 -10.41 -5.32 1.52
N PHE A 308 -11.19 -6.37 1.71
CA PHE A 308 -11.39 -7.50 0.80
C PHE A 308 -12.80 -7.62 0.22
N ASP A 309 -13.59 -6.55 0.25
CA ASP A 309 -14.87 -6.51 -0.44
C ASP A 309 -14.65 -6.33 -1.95
N LEU A 310 -14.28 -7.41 -2.63
CA LEU A 310 -13.85 -7.37 -4.03
C LEU A 310 -15.02 -7.25 -5.01
N ASP A 311 -16.23 -7.69 -4.61
CA ASP A 311 -17.44 -7.61 -5.44
C ASP A 311 -18.14 -6.26 -5.24
N LEU A 312 -17.54 -5.22 -5.82
CA LEU A 312 -18.07 -3.87 -5.77
C LEU A 312 -18.67 -3.47 -7.10
N SER A 313 -19.94 -3.05 -7.09
CA SER A 313 -20.56 -2.41 -8.26
C SER A 313 -19.82 -1.11 -8.62
N GLU A 314 -19.88 -0.72 -9.89
CA GLU A 314 -19.29 0.54 -10.36
C GLU A 314 -19.83 1.76 -9.58
N GLU A 315 -21.12 1.74 -9.22
CA GLU A 315 -21.76 2.77 -8.43
C GLU A 315 -21.07 2.93 -7.04
N VAL A 316 -20.86 1.81 -6.33
CA VAL A 316 -20.17 1.83 -5.03
C VAL A 316 -18.71 2.30 -5.19
N ARG A 317 -18.02 1.88 -6.24
CA ARG A 317 -16.64 2.36 -6.52
C ARG A 317 -16.61 3.88 -6.72
N CYS A 318 -17.59 4.42 -7.46
CA CYS A 318 -17.72 5.86 -7.63
C CYS A 318 -17.98 6.58 -6.30
N GLU A 319 -18.87 6.06 -5.45
CA GLU A 319 -19.16 6.64 -4.14
C GLU A 319 -17.92 6.73 -3.24
N LEU A 320 -17.05 5.70 -3.27
CA LEU A 320 -15.81 5.71 -2.51
C LEU A 320 -14.84 6.78 -3.02
N MET A 321 -14.70 6.91 -4.32
CA MET A 321 -13.87 7.94 -4.94
C MET A 321 -14.40 9.34 -4.60
N GLU A 322 -15.72 9.58 -4.71
CA GLU A 322 -16.34 10.85 -4.33
C GLU A 322 -16.13 11.20 -2.86
N HIS A 323 -16.22 10.20 -1.97
CA HIS A 323 -15.91 10.40 -0.55
C HIS A 323 -14.45 10.79 -0.35
N GLY A 324 -13.52 10.09 -0.98
CA GLY A 324 -12.09 10.41 -0.92
C GLY A 324 -11.77 11.81 -1.42
N LYS A 325 -12.36 12.22 -2.54
CA LYS A 325 -12.26 13.57 -3.10
C LYS A 325 -12.75 14.65 -2.12
N LYS A 326 -13.90 14.40 -1.49
CA LYS A 326 -14.48 15.30 -0.51
C LYS A 326 -13.59 15.49 0.71
N GLU A 327 -13.06 14.39 1.27
CA GLU A 327 -12.19 14.46 2.45
C GLU A 327 -10.86 15.17 2.12
N ALA A 328 -10.26 14.87 0.97
CA ALA A 328 -9.07 15.58 0.50
C ALA A 328 -9.33 17.09 0.27
N SER A 329 -10.50 17.44 -0.25
CA SER A 329 -10.88 18.86 -0.43
C SER A 329 -10.99 19.61 0.89
N LYS A 330 -11.52 18.99 1.94
CA LYS A 330 -11.58 19.59 3.28
C LYS A 330 -10.20 19.86 3.85
N PHE A 331 -9.26 18.92 3.68
CA PHE A 331 -7.87 19.12 4.14
C PHE A 331 -7.30 20.43 3.58
N PHE A 332 -7.45 20.69 2.29
CA PHE A 332 -6.93 21.92 1.69
C PHE A 332 -7.68 23.18 2.12
N GLU A 333 -8.97 23.08 2.40
CA GLU A 333 -9.74 24.19 2.97
C GLU A 333 -9.24 24.57 4.37
N GLU A 334 -8.97 23.57 5.21
CA GLU A 334 -8.42 23.77 6.55
C GLU A 334 -6.99 24.34 6.53
N VAL A 335 -6.11 23.83 5.66
CA VAL A 335 -4.74 24.37 5.47
C VAL A 335 -4.80 25.84 5.03
N CYS A 336 -5.70 26.18 4.09
CA CYS A 336 -5.84 27.54 3.59
C CYS A 336 -6.32 28.52 4.66
N LEU A 337 -7.22 28.06 5.57
CA LEU A 337 -7.69 28.85 6.71
C LEU A 337 -6.56 29.13 7.71
N LEU A 338 -5.74 28.15 8.01
CA LEU A 338 -4.60 28.30 8.91
C LEU A 338 -3.57 29.30 8.35
N GLU A 339 -3.26 29.24 7.05
CA GLU A 339 -2.34 30.20 6.41
C GLU A 339 -2.90 31.64 6.45
N THR A 340 -4.21 31.81 6.32
CA THR A 340 -4.85 33.14 6.39
C THR A 340 -4.86 33.70 7.83
N GLU A 341 -5.05 32.88 8.84
CA GLU A 341 -4.99 33.31 10.25
C GLU A 341 -3.58 33.78 10.65
N PHE A 342 -2.54 33.10 10.17
CA PHE A 342 -1.15 33.52 10.42
C PHE A 342 -0.76 34.80 9.71
N CYS A 343 -1.36 35.13 8.56
CA CYS A 343 -1.13 36.37 7.85
C CYS A 343 -1.71 37.62 8.55
N PHE A 344 -2.63 37.45 9.50
CA PHE A 344 -3.26 38.54 10.23
C PHE A 344 -2.73 38.74 11.66
N LEU A 345 -1.72 38.01 12.09
CA LEU A 345 -1.05 38.33 13.34
C LEU A 345 -0.26 39.64 13.14
N PRO A 346 -0.49 40.69 13.94
CA PRO A 346 0.26 41.93 13.84
C PRO A 346 1.74 41.63 14.13
N GLU A 347 2.63 42.13 13.29
CA GLU A 347 4.05 42.10 13.55
C GLU A 347 4.31 42.62 14.97
N ASP A 348 5.00 41.82 15.78
CA ASP A 348 5.36 42.17 17.14
C ASP A 348 6.06 43.53 17.12
N PRO A 349 5.60 44.57 17.85
CA PRO A 349 6.23 45.83 17.84
C PRO A 349 7.66 45.68 18.38
N THR A 350 8.64 45.91 17.55
CA THR A 350 10.05 45.98 17.91
C THR A 350 10.21 46.64 19.28
N PRO A 351 10.99 46.06 20.22
CA PRO A 351 11.25 46.73 21.48
C PRO A 351 12.04 48.00 21.20
N ASN A 352 11.36 49.11 21.39
CA ASN A 352 11.97 50.43 21.38
C ASN A 352 13.13 50.45 22.38
N ASN A 353 14.31 50.78 21.90
CA ASN A 353 15.42 51.26 22.66
C ASN A 353 14.96 52.14 23.85
N LEU A 354 15.23 51.67 25.04
CA LEU A 354 15.39 52.55 26.23
C LEU A 354 16.82 52.47 26.70
N LEU A 355 17.39 53.65 26.63
CA LEU A 355 18.70 54.05 27.13
C LEU A 355 19.13 53.45 28.49
#